data_720bfd670c60f4825ec469e53d2aba3f
#
_entry.id   720bfd670c60f4825ec469e53d2aba3f
#
_cell.length_a   1.000
_cell.length_b   1.000
_cell.length_c   1.000
_cell.angle_alpha   90.00
_cell.angle_beta   90.00
_cell.angle_gamma   90.00
#
_symmetry.space_group_name_H-M   'P 1'
#
loop_
_entity.id
_entity.type
_entity.pdbx_description
1 polymer ?
#
loop_
_entity_poly.entity_id
_entity_poly.type
_entity_poly.pdbx_seq_one_letter_code
_entity_poly.pdbx_strand_id
1 'polypeptide(L)'
;MASAGARTAIVTGASSGIGAATALELGRRGYRLALGARRVPRVEDVAKQVEAAGGTAVAHALDVTRLDSVDAFCSAAEAALGPIDVLINNAGENRAGLIRDVPAEHLRSDVEINLLGAIWMTRRVLPGMLERRRGDVVFIGSDSAKHPRPYQAAYAAAKLGLEAFARVLEMETEGTGVRSILVRVGPTGSEFGNQMPKDQIARILESWKYWGVFRHLHWMPGESVARAIARVLEIPVEESYPTIVEVQPGGRAKGERA
;
A
#
# COMPACT_ATOMS: atom_id res chain seq x y z
N MET A 1 19.94 -24.83 9.52
CA MET A 1 19.21 -23.57 9.62
C MET A 1 17.81 -23.90 10.08
N ALA A 2 17.40 -23.45 11.28
CA ALA A 2 16.02 -23.63 11.73
C ALA A 2 15.11 -22.92 10.73
N SER A 3 14.09 -23.61 10.23
CA SER A 3 13.07 -23.01 9.38
C SER A 3 12.40 -21.92 10.23
N ALA A 4 12.71 -20.66 9.95
CA ALA A 4 11.92 -19.58 10.54
C ALA A 4 10.48 -19.83 10.12
N GLY A 5 9.56 -20.01 11.11
CA GLY A 5 8.15 -20.27 10.83
C GLY A 5 7.59 -19.24 9.86
N ALA A 6 6.58 -19.62 9.08
CA ALA A 6 5.95 -18.75 8.09
C ALA A 6 5.57 -17.39 8.73
N ARG A 7 6.04 -16.28 8.14
CA ARG A 7 5.73 -14.92 8.63
C ARG A 7 4.24 -14.60 8.40
N THR A 8 3.64 -13.91 9.36
CA THR A 8 2.26 -13.43 9.25
C THR A 8 2.24 -11.99 8.75
N ALA A 9 1.47 -11.73 7.69
CA ALA A 9 1.35 -10.41 7.10
C ALA A 9 -0.10 -9.91 7.01
N ILE A 10 -0.32 -8.66 7.39
CA ILE A 10 -1.56 -7.93 7.09
C ILE A 10 -1.38 -7.17 5.77
N VAL A 11 -2.40 -7.24 4.89
CA VAL A 11 -2.49 -6.39 3.69
C VAL A 11 -3.79 -5.59 3.75
N THR A 12 -3.69 -4.27 3.87
CA THR A 12 -4.85 -3.39 3.81
C THR A 12 -5.19 -3.01 2.37
N GLY A 13 -6.49 -2.81 2.06
CA GLY A 13 -6.93 -2.54 0.70
C GLY A 13 -6.71 -3.71 -0.27
N ALA A 14 -6.80 -4.94 0.24
CA ALA A 14 -6.48 -6.17 -0.50
C ALA A 14 -7.53 -6.59 -1.56
N SER A 15 -8.62 -5.83 -1.72
CA SER A 15 -9.73 -6.20 -2.63
C SER A 15 -9.44 -6.00 -4.13
N SER A 16 -8.34 -5.35 -4.50
CA SER A 16 -7.95 -5.09 -5.90
C SER A 16 -6.53 -4.51 -6.03
N GLY A 17 -6.05 -4.35 -7.26
CA GLY A 17 -4.83 -3.61 -7.60
C GLY A 17 -3.57 -4.13 -6.91
N ILE A 18 -2.77 -3.20 -6.39
CA ILE A 18 -1.49 -3.51 -5.72
C ILE A 18 -1.70 -4.42 -4.50
N GLY A 19 -2.76 -4.19 -3.71
CA GLY A 19 -3.04 -4.98 -2.52
C GLY A 19 -3.33 -6.45 -2.83
N ALA A 20 -4.20 -6.71 -3.82
CA ALA A 20 -4.49 -8.08 -4.27
C ALA A 20 -3.25 -8.76 -4.87
N ALA A 21 -2.50 -8.03 -5.72
CA ALA A 21 -1.25 -8.56 -6.29
C ALA A 21 -0.20 -8.87 -5.20
N THR A 22 -0.10 -8.01 -4.17
CA THR A 22 0.80 -8.24 -3.04
C THR A 22 0.40 -9.45 -2.22
N ALA A 23 -0.91 -9.64 -1.98
CA ALA A 23 -1.42 -10.83 -1.30
C ALA A 23 -1.05 -12.12 -2.05
N LEU A 24 -1.27 -12.15 -3.37
CA LEU A 24 -0.90 -13.31 -4.20
C LEU A 24 0.60 -13.57 -4.20
N GLU A 25 1.42 -12.54 -4.32
CA GLU A 25 2.88 -12.67 -4.33
C GLU A 25 3.43 -13.16 -2.99
N LEU A 26 2.96 -12.60 -1.87
CA LEU A 26 3.36 -13.03 -0.53
C LEU A 26 2.84 -14.43 -0.20
N GLY A 27 1.62 -14.77 -0.62
CA GLY A 27 1.08 -16.12 -0.46
C GLY A 27 1.95 -17.18 -1.13
N ARG A 28 2.40 -16.95 -2.39
CA ARG A 28 3.33 -17.85 -3.10
C ARG A 28 4.69 -18.00 -2.40
N ARG A 29 5.06 -17.05 -1.56
CA ARG A 29 6.31 -17.07 -0.76
C ARG A 29 6.11 -17.65 0.65
N GLY A 30 4.94 -18.24 0.93
CA GLY A 30 4.66 -18.92 2.19
C GLY A 30 4.28 -18.02 3.35
N TYR A 31 3.92 -16.75 3.12
CA TYR A 31 3.37 -15.92 4.17
C TYR A 31 1.94 -16.36 4.52
N ARG A 32 1.58 -16.24 5.80
CA ARG A 32 0.18 -16.35 6.27
C ARG A 32 -0.44 -14.96 6.24
N LEU A 33 -1.56 -14.79 5.56
CA LEU A 33 -2.09 -13.48 5.17
C LEU A 33 -3.41 -13.17 5.85
N ALA A 34 -3.51 -12.02 6.51
CA ALA A 34 -4.77 -11.39 6.88
C ALA A 34 -5.08 -10.28 5.89
N LEU A 35 -6.13 -10.45 5.12
CA LEU A 35 -6.53 -9.56 4.03
C LEU A 35 -7.70 -8.70 4.48
N GLY A 36 -7.58 -7.37 4.39
CA GLY A 36 -8.59 -6.43 4.85
C GLY A 36 -9.01 -5.41 3.80
N ALA A 37 -10.31 -5.23 3.60
CA ALA A 37 -10.90 -4.10 2.89
C ALA A 37 -12.40 -3.98 3.20
N ARG A 38 -13.03 -2.86 2.74
CA ARG A 38 -14.47 -2.62 2.88
C ARG A 38 -15.32 -3.59 2.02
N ARG A 39 -14.81 -4.03 0.86
CA ARG A 39 -15.49 -4.93 -0.08
C ARG A 39 -15.17 -6.38 0.26
N VAL A 40 -15.79 -6.91 1.32
CA VAL A 40 -15.51 -8.25 1.86
C VAL A 40 -15.57 -9.35 0.80
N PRO A 41 -16.63 -9.47 -0.06
CA PRO A 41 -16.67 -10.54 -1.06
C PRO A 41 -15.46 -10.56 -1.99
N ARG A 42 -14.93 -9.38 -2.37
CA ARG A 42 -13.72 -9.30 -3.20
C ARG A 42 -12.46 -9.71 -2.45
N VAL A 43 -12.39 -9.43 -1.16
CA VAL A 43 -11.25 -9.87 -0.33
C VAL A 43 -11.26 -11.38 -0.15
N GLU A 44 -12.44 -11.98 0.03
CA GLU A 44 -12.64 -13.44 0.08
C GLU A 44 -12.22 -14.11 -1.24
N ASP A 45 -12.54 -13.50 -2.39
CA ASP A 45 -12.10 -14.01 -3.68
C ASP A 45 -10.58 -13.96 -3.84
N VAL A 46 -9.92 -12.91 -3.32
CA VAL A 46 -8.45 -12.85 -3.29
C VAL A 46 -7.87 -13.91 -2.34
N ALA A 47 -8.49 -14.12 -1.17
CA ALA A 47 -8.06 -15.16 -0.22
C ALA A 47 -8.13 -16.56 -0.87
N LYS A 48 -9.23 -16.90 -1.54
CA LYS A 48 -9.36 -18.15 -2.31
C LYS A 48 -8.27 -18.31 -3.38
N GLN A 49 -7.92 -17.22 -4.09
CA GLN A 49 -6.84 -17.27 -5.08
C GLN A 49 -5.46 -17.52 -4.41
N VAL A 50 -5.22 -16.95 -3.23
CA VAL A 50 -4.00 -17.23 -2.44
C VAL A 50 -3.96 -18.70 -2.03
N GLU A 51 -5.07 -19.25 -1.54
CA GLU A 51 -5.18 -20.66 -1.14
C GLU A 51 -5.01 -21.61 -2.33
N ALA A 52 -5.63 -21.29 -3.48
CA ALA A 52 -5.47 -22.05 -4.72
C ALA A 52 -4.01 -22.06 -5.23
N ALA A 53 -3.23 -21.04 -4.88
CA ALA A 53 -1.79 -20.96 -5.16
C ALA A 53 -0.90 -21.63 -4.08
N GLY A 54 -1.51 -22.33 -3.11
CA GLY A 54 -0.82 -23.05 -2.04
C GLY A 54 -0.47 -22.18 -0.81
N GLY A 55 -0.97 -20.94 -0.73
CA GLY A 55 -0.78 -20.05 0.41
C GLY A 55 -1.85 -20.23 1.50
N THR A 56 -1.75 -19.41 2.55
CA THR A 56 -2.74 -19.34 3.64
C THR A 56 -3.27 -17.91 3.75
N ALA A 57 -4.58 -17.72 3.70
CA ALA A 57 -5.18 -16.40 3.84
C ALA A 57 -6.51 -16.44 4.61
N VAL A 58 -6.75 -15.38 5.41
CA VAL A 58 -8.06 -15.08 5.99
C VAL A 58 -8.51 -13.71 5.50
N ALA A 59 -9.81 -13.55 5.27
CA ALA A 59 -10.41 -12.31 4.77
C ALA A 59 -11.36 -11.73 5.81
N HIS A 60 -11.20 -10.44 6.13
CA HIS A 60 -12.07 -9.73 7.07
C HIS A 60 -12.43 -8.33 6.59
N ALA A 61 -13.57 -7.82 7.07
CA ALA A 61 -13.95 -6.42 6.86
C ALA A 61 -12.92 -5.49 7.51
N LEU A 62 -12.49 -4.46 6.78
CA LEU A 62 -11.62 -3.42 7.31
C LEU A 62 -11.97 -2.07 6.68
N ASP A 63 -12.35 -1.13 7.53
CA ASP A 63 -12.36 0.29 7.22
C ASP A 63 -11.25 0.97 8.04
N VAL A 64 -10.17 1.34 7.36
CA VAL A 64 -8.98 1.93 8.01
C VAL A 64 -9.25 3.31 8.61
N THR A 65 -10.38 3.96 8.27
CA THR A 65 -10.77 5.26 8.84
C THR A 65 -11.43 5.14 10.21
N ARG A 66 -11.78 3.93 10.65
CA ARG A 66 -12.49 3.64 11.89
C ARG A 66 -11.63 2.84 12.85
N LEU A 67 -11.34 3.38 14.02
CA LEU A 67 -10.51 2.72 15.03
C LEU A 67 -11.09 1.39 15.50
N ASP A 68 -12.42 1.31 15.70
CA ASP A 68 -13.10 0.07 16.09
C ASP A 68 -12.96 -1.03 15.03
N SER A 69 -13.02 -0.66 13.74
CA SER A 69 -12.78 -1.59 12.62
C SER A 69 -11.32 -2.06 12.56
N VAL A 70 -10.37 -1.15 12.81
CA VAL A 70 -8.94 -1.48 12.86
C VAL A 70 -8.66 -2.46 14.01
N ASP A 71 -9.19 -2.19 15.21
CA ASP A 71 -9.00 -3.06 16.38
C ASP A 71 -9.62 -4.44 16.17
N ALA A 72 -10.86 -4.50 15.68
CA ALA A 72 -11.56 -5.77 15.40
C ALA A 72 -10.81 -6.61 14.35
N PHE A 73 -10.36 -5.96 13.25
CA PHE A 73 -9.61 -6.62 12.18
C PHE A 73 -8.28 -7.19 12.68
N CYS A 74 -7.48 -6.39 13.40
CA CYS A 74 -6.19 -6.85 13.91
C CYS A 74 -6.34 -7.96 14.92
N SER A 75 -7.34 -7.89 15.82
CA SER A 75 -7.63 -8.96 16.79
C SER A 75 -8.05 -10.26 16.10
N ALA A 76 -8.89 -10.20 15.07
CA ALA A 76 -9.26 -11.37 14.28
C ALA A 76 -8.05 -11.98 13.54
N ALA A 77 -7.19 -11.13 12.96
CA ALA A 77 -5.96 -11.56 12.29
C ALA A 77 -5.00 -12.27 13.25
N GLU A 78 -4.77 -11.69 14.44
CA GLU A 78 -3.91 -12.26 15.48
C GLU A 78 -4.47 -13.58 16.02
N ALA A 79 -5.78 -13.68 16.22
CA ALA A 79 -6.44 -14.92 16.67
C ALA A 79 -6.33 -16.04 15.63
N ALA A 80 -6.46 -15.75 14.35
CA ALA A 80 -6.42 -16.74 13.28
C ALA A 80 -5.00 -17.15 12.88
N LEU A 81 -4.04 -16.22 12.89
CA LEU A 81 -2.74 -16.42 12.29
C LEU A 81 -1.57 -16.21 13.26
N GLY A 82 -1.84 -15.81 14.49
CA GLY A 82 -0.81 -15.48 15.49
C GLY A 82 -0.20 -14.10 15.27
N PRO A 83 0.95 -13.81 15.89
CA PRO A 83 1.57 -12.50 15.90
C PRO A 83 1.85 -11.96 14.51
N ILE A 84 1.63 -10.66 14.32
CA ILE A 84 1.82 -9.97 13.02
C ILE A 84 3.29 -9.58 12.84
N ASP A 85 3.93 -10.12 11.80
CA ASP A 85 5.32 -9.83 11.44
C ASP A 85 5.46 -8.74 10.37
N VAL A 86 4.41 -8.55 9.55
CA VAL A 86 4.43 -7.59 8.44
C VAL A 86 3.10 -6.84 8.36
N LEU A 87 3.15 -5.53 8.24
CA LEU A 87 2.00 -4.70 7.93
C LEU A 87 2.23 -4.01 6.57
N ILE A 88 1.36 -4.29 5.59
CA ILE A 88 1.33 -3.59 4.30
C ILE A 88 0.21 -2.55 4.34
N ASN A 89 0.57 -1.30 4.61
CA ASN A 89 -0.31 -0.13 4.52
C ASN A 89 -0.53 0.25 3.06
N ASN A 90 -1.45 -0.44 2.39
CA ASN A 90 -1.75 -0.25 0.98
C ASN A 90 -3.13 0.40 0.74
N ALA A 91 -4.06 0.36 1.69
CA ALA A 91 -5.36 1.01 1.53
C ALA A 91 -5.18 2.47 1.09
N GLY A 92 -5.87 2.85 0.02
CA GLY A 92 -5.75 4.18 -0.56
C GLY A 92 -6.86 4.48 -1.53
N GLU A 93 -7.11 5.76 -1.75
CA GLU A 93 -8.10 6.30 -2.66
C GLU A 93 -7.61 7.65 -3.20
N ASN A 94 -8.09 8.04 -4.39
CA ASN A 94 -7.83 9.36 -4.96
C ASN A 94 -9.09 9.84 -5.68
N ARG A 95 -9.72 10.86 -5.16
CA ARG A 95 -10.89 11.51 -5.75
C ARG A 95 -10.44 12.78 -6.45
N ALA A 96 -9.83 12.59 -7.62
CA ALA A 96 -9.21 13.66 -8.36
C ALA A 96 -10.20 14.76 -8.77
N GLY A 97 -9.79 16.00 -8.59
CA GLY A 97 -10.54 17.19 -8.97
C GLY A 97 -9.79 18.47 -8.63
N LEU A 98 -10.21 19.61 -9.21
CA LEU A 98 -9.68 20.90 -8.81
C LEU A 98 -10.19 21.23 -7.40
N ILE A 99 -9.31 21.80 -6.56
CA ILE A 99 -9.62 22.05 -5.15
C ILE A 99 -10.92 22.84 -4.92
N ARG A 100 -11.26 23.74 -5.86
CA ARG A 100 -12.48 24.54 -5.80
C ARG A 100 -13.77 23.75 -6.10
N ASP A 101 -13.65 22.62 -6.80
CA ASP A 101 -14.78 21.86 -7.36
C ASP A 101 -15.00 20.52 -6.60
N VAL A 102 -14.01 20.07 -5.82
CA VAL A 102 -14.08 18.81 -5.07
C VAL A 102 -14.88 19.02 -3.78
N PRO A 103 -15.90 18.20 -3.52
CA PRO A 103 -16.61 18.21 -2.25
C PRO A 103 -15.68 18.03 -1.04
N ALA A 104 -15.92 18.76 0.04
CA ALA A 104 -15.06 18.74 1.25
C ALA A 104 -14.91 17.32 1.85
N GLU A 105 -15.97 16.51 1.78
CA GLU A 105 -15.98 15.12 2.22
C GLU A 105 -15.00 14.24 1.42
N HIS A 106 -14.81 14.53 0.12
CA HIS A 106 -13.81 13.83 -0.70
C HIS A 106 -12.39 14.19 -0.30
N LEU A 107 -12.14 15.48 -0.03
CA LEU A 107 -10.82 15.94 0.45
C LEU A 107 -10.48 15.32 1.81
N ARG A 108 -11.48 15.26 2.70
CA ARG A 108 -11.34 14.59 4.00
C ARG A 108 -11.04 13.11 3.83
N SER A 109 -11.81 12.41 3.00
CA SER A 109 -11.66 10.98 2.74
C SER A 109 -10.27 10.65 2.18
N ASP A 110 -9.73 11.48 1.27
CA ASP A 110 -8.37 11.29 0.74
C ASP A 110 -7.32 11.34 1.86
N VAL A 111 -7.47 12.22 2.86
CA VAL A 111 -6.56 12.30 4.00
C VAL A 111 -6.78 11.16 4.99
N GLU A 112 -8.03 10.86 5.32
CA GLU A 112 -8.40 9.82 6.28
C GLU A 112 -7.92 8.44 5.83
N ILE A 113 -8.11 8.08 4.56
CA ILE A 113 -7.73 6.76 4.05
C ILE A 113 -6.22 6.67 3.80
N ASN A 114 -5.63 7.66 3.11
CA ASN A 114 -4.23 7.55 2.64
C ASN A 114 -3.19 7.87 3.72
N LEU A 115 -3.56 8.57 4.79
CA LEU A 115 -2.66 8.96 5.87
C LEU A 115 -3.11 8.41 7.22
N LEU A 116 -4.27 8.84 7.73
CA LEU A 116 -4.70 8.47 9.07
C LEU A 116 -4.93 6.96 9.19
N GLY A 117 -5.50 6.31 8.18
CA GLY A 117 -5.68 4.86 8.17
C GLY A 117 -4.38 4.08 8.34
N ALA A 118 -3.31 4.50 7.67
CA ALA A 118 -1.99 3.90 7.82
C ALA A 118 -1.39 4.14 9.23
N ILE A 119 -1.62 5.34 9.79
CA ILE A 119 -1.21 5.67 11.16
C ILE A 119 -1.93 4.78 12.18
N TRP A 120 -3.25 4.61 12.05
CA TRP A 120 -4.05 3.79 12.95
C TRP A 120 -3.66 2.31 12.90
N MET A 121 -3.49 1.75 11.71
CA MET A 121 -3.02 0.38 11.53
C MET A 121 -1.64 0.18 12.15
N THR A 122 -0.71 1.10 11.89
CA THR A 122 0.65 1.04 12.45
C THR A 122 0.62 1.12 13.98
N ARG A 123 -0.11 2.09 14.54
CA ARG A 123 -0.27 2.26 15.99
C ARG A 123 -0.80 0.99 16.66
N ARG A 124 -1.71 0.27 15.99
CA ARG A 124 -2.32 -0.95 16.55
C ARG A 124 -1.36 -2.15 16.56
N VAL A 125 -0.52 -2.32 15.54
CA VAL A 125 0.35 -3.51 15.45
C VAL A 125 1.76 -3.30 16.02
N LEU A 126 2.24 -2.07 16.03
CA LEU A 126 3.62 -1.71 16.42
C LEU A 126 4.03 -2.21 17.81
N PRO A 127 3.21 -2.09 18.88
CA PRO A 127 3.62 -2.55 20.21
C PRO A 127 4.03 -4.00 20.24
N GLY A 128 3.26 -4.90 19.62
CA GLY A 128 3.58 -6.32 19.54
C GLY A 128 4.83 -6.61 18.70
N MET A 129 5.10 -5.83 17.65
CA MET A 129 6.35 -5.93 16.87
C MET A 129 7.57 -5.52 17.70
N LEU A 130 7.47 -4.41 18.45
CA LEU A 130 8.54 -3.93 19.33
C LEU A 130 8.86 -4.90 20.45
N GLU A 131 7.83 -5.46 21.10
CA GLU A 131 8.00 -6.46 22.16
C GLU A 131 8.77 -7.69 21.68
N ARG A 132 8.44 -8.18 20.47
CA ARG A 132 9.14 -9.32 19.85
C ARG A 132 10.45 -8.94 19.16
N ARG A 133 10.80 -7.65 19.11
CA ARG A 133 11.96 -7.12 18.39
C ARG A 133 12.03 -7.59 16.92
N ARG A 134 10.88 -7.68 16.27
CA ARG A 134 10.75 -8.17 14.91
C ARG A 134 9.48 -7.62 14.25
N GLY A 135 9.65 -6.96 13.10
CA GLY A 135 8.53 -6.48 12.31
C GLY A 135 8.95 -5.65 11.11
N ASP A 136 8.09 -5.66 10.08
CA ASP A 136 8.21 -4.78 8.92
C ASP A 136 6.91 -4.00 8.72
N VAL A 137 6.97 -2.68 8.76
CA VAL A 137 5.86 -1.80 8.43
C VAL A 137 6.14 -1.18 7.06
N VAL A 138 5.38 -1.61 6.05
CA VAL A 138 5.51 -1.14 4.66
C VAL A 138 4.41 -0.14 4.36
N PHE A 139 4.79 1.02 3.84
CA PHE A 139 3.88 2.07 3.40
C PHE A 139 3.88 2.18 1.88
N ILE A 140 2.70 2.10 1.26
CA ILE A 140 2.57 2.34 -0.17
C ILE A 140 2.41 3.83 -0.41
N GLY A 141 3.53 4.47 -0.72
CA GLY A 141 3.65 5.86 -1.10
C GLY A 141 3.28 6.10 -2.57
N SER A 142 3.52 7.30 -3.05
CA SER A 142 3.23 7.69 -4.43
C SER A 142 4.30 8.65 -4.95
N ASP A 143 4.59 8.58 -6.23
CA ASP A 143 5.41 9.58 -6.91
C ASP A 143 4.77 10.98 -6.91
N SER A 144 3.45 11.07 -6.65
CA SER A 144 2.74 12.34 -6.43
C SER A 144 3.20 13.08 -5.17
N ALA A 145 3.82 12.42 -4.20
CA ALA A 145 4.45 13.08 -3.06
C ALA A 145 5.70 13.85 -3.47
N LYS A 146 6.49 13.28 -4.39
CA LYS A 146 7.72 13.91 -4.92
C LYS A 146 7.45 14.89 -6.07
N HIS A 147 6.45 14.58 -6.90
CA HIS A 147 6.05 15.35 -8.08
C HIS A 147 4.54 15.62 -8.03
N PRO A 148 4.09 16.59 -7.20
CA PRO A 148 2.67 16.92 -7.08
C PRO A 148 2.06 17.30 -8.42
N ARG A 149 0.80 16.88 -8.63
CA ARG A 149 0.10 17.08 -9.89
C ARG A 149 -1.23 17.80 -9.66
N PRO A 150 -1.66 18.68 -10.59
CA PRO A 150 -3.01 19.22 -10.54
C PRO A 150 -4.06 18.11 -10.43
N TYR A 151 -5.20 18.43 -9.84
CA TYR A 151 -6.32 17.52 -9.54
C TYR A 151 -6.07 16.51 -8.42
N GLN A 152 -4.92 16.52 -7.74
CA GLN A 152 -4.57 15.56 -6.69
C GLN A 152 -4.13 16.24 -5.38
N ALA A 153 -4.65 17.42 -5.05
CA ALA A 153 -4.14 18.24 -3.95
C ALA A 153 -4.16 17.51 -2.60
N ALA A 154 -5.33 17.00 -2.16
CA ALA A 154 -5.47 16.30 -0.88
C ALA A 154 -4.71 14.96 -0.88
N TYR A 155 -4.78 14.22 -1.99
CA TYR A 155 -4.05 12.96 -2.16
C TYR A 155 -2.53 13.16 -2.08
N ALA A 156 -1.98 14.14 -2.81
CA ALA A 156 -0.55 14.44 -2.79
C ALA A 156 -0.08 14.87 -1.40
N ALA A 157 -0.87 15.73 -0.71
CA ALA A 157 -0.60 16.15 0.66
C ALA A 157 -0.61 14.95 1.63
N ALA A 158 -1.60 14.05 1.52
CA ALA A 158 -1.68 12.84 2.35
C ALA A 158 -0.50 11.90 2.10
N LYS A 159 -0.09 11.69 0.84
CA LYS A 159 1.05 10.83 0.51
C LYS A 159 2.39 11.44 0.93
N LEU A 160 2.55 12.77 0.88
CA LEU A 160 3.72 13.43 1.45
C LEU A 160 3.75 13.33 2.98
N GLY A 161 2.59 13.50 3.64
CA GLY A 161 2.45 13.26 5.07
C GLY A 161 2.79 11.81 5.47
N LEU A 162 2.38 10.84 4.65
CA LEU A 162 2.71 9.43 4.85
C LEU A 162 4.22 9.16 4.74
N GLU A 163 4.92 9.81 3.81
CA GLU A 163 6.39 9.74 3.72
C GLU A 163 7.07 10.32 4.97
N ALA A 164 6.58 11.47 5.45
CA ALA A 164 7.09 12.07 6.69
C ALA A 164 6.86 11.14 7.89
N PHE A 165 5.66 10.56 8.01
CA PHE A 165 5.34 9.60 9.06
C PHE A 165 6.24 8.36 9.01
N ALA A 166 6.45 7.77 7.83
CA ALA A 166 7.31 6.62 7.66
C ALA A 166 8.77 6.90 8.09
N ARG A 167 9.28 8.10 7.80
CA ARG A 167 10.63 8.53 8.20
C ARG A 167 10.77 8.76 9.72
N VAL A 168 9.74 9.33 10.34
CA VAL A 168 9.73 9.49 11.80
C VAL A 168 9.70 8.11 12.46
N LEU A 169 8.84 7.21 12.00
CA LEU A 169 8.75 5.85 12.52
C LEU A 169 10.08 5.08 12.35
N GLU A 170 10.80 5.29 11.25
CA GLU A 170 12.15 4.75 11.03
C GLU A 170 13.09 5.12 12.17
N MET A 171 13.13 6.41 12.54
CA MET A 171 13.97 6.90 13.64
C MET A 171 13.51 6.36 15.00
N GLU A 172 12.19 6.27 15.24
CA GLU A 172 11.63 5.76 16.50
C GLU A 172 11.86 4.24 16.67
N THR A 173 12.05 3.50 15.58
CA THR A 173 12.24 2.04 15.60
C THR A 173 13.69 1.62 15.38
N GLU A 174 14.63 2.56 15.23
CA GLU A 174 16.04 2.24 15.04
C GLU A 174 16.59 1.37 16.19
N GLY A 175 17.30 0.30 15.84
CA GLY A 175 17.87 -0.66 16.81
C GLY A 175 16.86 -1.57 17.53
N THR A 176 15.56 -1.47 17.21
CA THR A 176 14.52 -2.29 17.85
C THR A 176 14.27 -3.64 17.15
N GLY A 177 14.78 -3.85 15.94
CA GLY A 177 14.46 -4.99 15.09
C GLY A 177 13.15 -4.80 14.28
N VAL A 178 12.53 -3.62 14.33
CA VAL A 178 11.37 -3.24 13.50
C VAL A 178 11.82 -2.27 12.41
N ARG A 179 11.38 -2.50 11.16
CA ARG A 179 11.69 -1.64 10.01
C ARG A 179 10.47 -0.86 9.55
N SER A 180 10.67 0.41 9.21
CA SER A 180 9.70 1.26 8.51
C SER A 180 10.17 1.44 7.06
N ILE A 181 9.40 0.99 6.08
CA ILE A 181 9.79 0.92 4.67
C ILE A 181 8.76 1.65 3.82
N LEU A 182 9.19 2.66 3.09
CA LEU A 182 8.35 3.35 2.11
C LEU A 182 8.58 2.79 0.71
N VAL A 183 7.52 2.30 0.06
CA VAL A 183 7.54 1.93 -1.37
C VAL A 183 6.83 3.02 -2.14
N ARG A 184 7.61 3.91 -2.78
CA ARG A 184 7.08 5.00 -3.61
C ARG A 184 6.74 4.48 -4.99
N VAL A 185 5.46 4.53 -5.35
CA VAL A 185 4.91 3.89 -6.55
C VAL A 185 4.59 4.93 -7.62
N GLY A 186 5.07 4.69 -8.83
CA GLY A 186 4.71 5.45 -10.03
C GLY A 186 3.38 4.97 -10.65
N PRO A 187 3.04 5.44 -11.86
CA PRO A 187 1.81 5.07 -12.55
C PRO A 187 1.60 3.56 -12.63
N THR A 188 0.55 3.07 -11.99
CA THR A 188 0.22 1.64 -11.89
C THR A 188 -1.21 1.41 -12.34
N GLY A 189 -1.41 0.41 -13.21
CA GLY A 189 -2.74 -0.03 -13.64
C GLY A 189 -3.50 -0.67 -12.50
N SER A 190 -4.61 -0.06 -12.09
CA SER A 190 -5.48 -0.58 -11.04
C SER A 190 -6.89 0.02 -11.21
N GLU A 191 -7.85 -0.42 -10.39
CA GLU A 191 -9.16 0.24 -10.31
C GLU A 191 -9.10 1.66 -9.71
N PHE A 192 -7.94 2.08 -9.25
CA PHE A 192 -7.68 3.38 -8.65
C PHE A 192 -7.92 4.50 -9.69
N GLY A 193 -8.95 5.30 -9.46
CA GLY A 193 -9.35 6.37 -10.37
C GLY A 193 -10.24 5.95 -11.56
N ASN A 194 -10.57 4.66 -11.74
CA ASN A 194 -11.39 4.18 -12.87
C ASN A 194 -12.87 4.64 -12.83
N GLN A 195 -13.29 5.29 -11.75
CA GLN A 195 -14.66 5.81 -11.63
C GLN A 195 -14.83 7.22 -12.20
N MET A 196 -13.76 7.83 -12.72
CA MET A 196 -13.81 9.16 -13.29
C MET A 196 -14.40 9.16 -14.71
N PRO A 197 -15.22 10.14 -15.07
CA PRO A 197 -15.68 10.36 -16.44
C PRO A 197 -14.50 10.53 -17.41
N LYS A 198 -14.64 9.99 -18.63
CA LYS A 198 -13.55 10.04 -19.64
C LYS A 198 -13.10 11.44 -19.99
N ASP A 199 -14.02 12.40 -20.02
CA ASP A 199 -13.72 13.83 -20.28
C ASP A 199 -12.92 14.45 -19.13
N GLN A 200 -13.16 14.05 -17.90
CA GLN A 200 -12.37 14.48 -16.73
C GLN A 200 -10.95 13.92 -16.81
N ILE A 201 -10.79 12.65 -17.17
CA ILE A 201 -9.48 12.02 -17.38
C ILE A 201 -8.71 12.77 -18.46
N ALA A 202 -9.34 13.12 -19.59
CA ALA A 202 -8.71 13.88 -20.68
C ALA A 202 -8.18 15.23 -20.18
N ARG A 203 -8.99 15.99 -19.44
CA ARG A 203 -8.59 17.30 -18.85
C ARG A 203 -7.43 17.16 -17.87
N ILE A 204 -7.43 16.11 -17.05
CA ILE A 204 -6.33 15.82 -16.13
C ILE A 204 -5.04 15.57 -16.90
N LEU A 205 -5.07 14.71 -17.92
CA LEU A 205 -3.90 14.37 -18.73
C LEU A 205 -3.35 15.57 -19.49
N GLU A 206 -4.21 16.44 -20.06
CA GLU A 206 -3.80 17.69 -20.69
C GLU A 206 -3.11 18.63 -19.69
N SER A 207 -3.68 18.79 -18.49
CA SER A 207 -3.08 19.58 -17.42
C SER A 207 -1.70 19.03 -17.02
N TRP A 208 -1.56 17.72 -16.88
CA TRP A 208 -0.29 17.10 -16.53
C TRP A 208 0.77 17.24 -17.63
N LYS A 209 0.37 17.20 -18.91
CA LYS A 209 1.25 17.51 -20.04
C LYS A 209 1.71 18.96 -19.99
N TYR A 210 0.78 19.90 -19.79
CA TYR A 210 1.09 21.33 -19.71
C TYR A 210 2.15 21.63 -18.62
N TRP A 211 2.03 21.01 -17.44
CA TRP A 211 2.96 21.20 -16.34
C TRP A 211 4.23 20.33 -16.43
N GLY A 212 4.37 19.52 -17.46
CA GLY A 212 5.53 18.63 -17.63
C GLY A 212 5.66 17.52 -16.54
N VAL A 213 4.56 17.24 -15.83
CA VAL A 213 4.53 16.23 -14.73
C VAL A 213 4.09 14.85 -15.21
N PHE A 214 3.88 14.71 -16.52
CA PHE A 214 3.48 13.47 -17.16
C PHE A 214 4.71 12.75 -17.70
N ARG A 215 5.28 11.85 -16.88
CA ARG A 215 6.57 11.22 -17.18
C ARG A 215 6.47 10.00 -18.10
N HIS A 216 5.40 9.21 -17.99
CA HIS A 216 5.22 7.96 -18.71
C HIS A 216 3.80 7.82 -19.24
N LEU A 217 3.69 7.32 -20.48
CA LEU A 217 2.40 7.05 -21.15
C LEU A 217 1.85 5.67 -20.81
N HIS A 218 2.64 4.79 -20.21
CA HIS A 218 2.14 3.49 -19.82
C HIS A 218 2.25 3.24 -18.32
N TRP A 219 1.44 2.33 -17.87
CA TRP A 219 1.22 1.99 -16.49
C TRP A 219 1.80 0.61 -16.22
N MET A 220 2.54 0.47 -15.14
CA MET A 220 3.02 -0.85 -14.76
C MET A 220 1.91 -1.69 -14.14
N PRO A 221 1.96 -3.02 -14.24
CA PRO A 221 1.03 -3.90 -13.53
C PRO A 221 1.29 -3.88 -12.02
N GLY A 222 0.25 -4.09 -11.21
CA GLY A 222 0.35 -4.15 -9.75
C GLY A 222 1.33 -5.22 -9.25
N GLU A 223 1.49 -6.30 -10.01
CA GLU A 223 2.43 -7.40 -9.76
C GLU A 223 3.90 -6.92 -9.75
N SER A 224 4.22 -5.86 -10.49
CA SER A 224 5.58 -5.29 -10.46
C SER A 224 5.89 -4.66 -9.10
N VAL A 225 4.90 -3.97 -8.52
CA VAL A 225 5.01 -3.40 -7.16
C VAL A 225 5.04 -4.53 -6.13
N ALA A 226 4.17 -5.53 -6.27
CA ALA A 226 4.12 -6.69 -5.38
C ALA A 226 5.46 -7.43 -5.30
N ARG A 227 6.10 -7.66 -6.46
CA ARG A 227 7.45 -8.27 -6.51
C ARG A 227 8.51 -7.42 -5.83
N ALA A 228 8.45 -6.08 -5.99
CA ALA A 228 9.38 -5.17 -5.31
C ALA A 228 9.20 -5.24 -3.79
N ILE A 229 7.96 -5.19 -3.29
CA ILE A 229 7.65 -5.36 -1.86
C ILE A 229 8.22 -6.69 -1.33
N ALA A 230 7.94 -7.78 -2.03
CA ALA A 230 8.38 -9.10 -1.60
C ALA A 230 9.92 -9.21 -1.54
N ARG A 231 10.64 -8.64 -2.51
CA ARG A 231 12.11 -8.60 -2.51
C ARG A 231 12.67 -7.78 -1.35
N VAL A 232 12.06 -6.67 -1.02
CA VAL A 232 12.48 -5.84 0.11
C VAL A 232 12.30 -6.59 1.44
N LEU A 233 11.20 -7.34 1.59
CA LEU A 233 10.94 -8.14 2.78
C LEU A 233 11.87 -9.36 2.95
N GLU A 234 12.54 -9.80 1.87
CA GLU A 234 13.53 -10.87 1.89
C GLU A 234 14.92 -10.41 2.38
N ILE A 235 15.19 -9.11 2.37
CA ILE A 235 16.48 -8.57 2.84
C ILE A 235 16.57 -8.80 4.35
N PRO A 236 17.60 -9.51 4.84
CA PRO A 236 17.83 -9.71 6.26
C PRO A 236 17.99 -8.37 6.99
N VAL A 237 17.36 -8.23 8.14
CA VAL A 237 17.38 -6.98 8.92
C VAL A 237 18.77 -6.62 9.42
N GLU A 238 19.61 -7.65 9.59
CA GLU A 238 21.01 -7.54 10.04
C GLU A 238 21.95 -7.03 8.93
N GLU A 239 21.57 -7.18 7.66
CA GLU A 239 22.44 -6.82 6.52
C GLU A 239 22.20 -5.41 6.04
N SER A 240 20.93 -5.00 5.91
CA SER A 240 20.60 -3.68 5.39
C SER A 240 19.18 -3.25 5.75
N TYR A 241 18.99 -1.94 5.69
CA TYR A 241 17.73 -1.29 6.03
C TYR A 241 17.27 -0.41 4.86
N PRO A 242 16.48 -0.96 3.91
CA PRO A 242 15.91 -0.16 2.83
C PRO A 242 14.84 0.77 3.39
N THR A 243 15.04 2.07 3.32
CA THR A 243 14.12 3.07 3.87
C THR A 243 13.11 3.53 2.84
N ILE A 244 13.56 3.80 1.60
CA ILE A 244 12.72 4.19 0.47
C ILE A 244 13.09 3.35 -0.75
N VAL A 245 12.08 2.71 -1.33
CA VAL A 245 12.18 1.98 -2.60
C VAL A 245 11.27 2.64 -3.61
N GLU A 246 11.81 3.17 -4.69
CA GLU A 246 11.05 3.80 -5.76
C GLU A 246 10.82 2.81 -6.90
N VAL A 247 9.54 2.54 -7.22
CA VAL A 247 9.14 1.63 -8.30
C VAL A 247 8.44 2.41 -9.39
N GLN A 248 9.03 2.45 -10.57
CA GLN A 248 8.53 3.21 -11.72
C GLN A 248 8.26 2.28 -12.92
N PRO A 249 7.35 2.65 -13.83
CA PRO A 249 7.18 1.90 -15.08
C PRO A 249 8.49 1.81 -15.85
N GLY A 250 8.83 0.63 -16.37
CA GLY A 250 9.90 0.47 -17.35
C GLY A 250 9.58 1.27 -18.61
N GLY A 251 10.55 2.01 -19.15
CA GLY A 251 10.38 2.72 -20.42
C GLY A 251 10.15 1.74 -21.59
N ARG A 252 9.42 2.18 -22.64
CA ARG A 252 9.41 1.45 -23.92
C ARG A 252 10.82 1.49 -24.53
N ALA A 253 11.21 0.43 -25.22
CA ALA A 253 12.44 0.44 -25.99
C ALA A 253 12.42 1.58 -27.01
N LYS A 254 13.60 2.24 -27.22
CA LYS A 254 13.72 3.28 -28.25
C LYS A 254 13.39 2.66 -29.62
N GLY A 255 12.30 3.07 -30.25
CA GLY A 255 11.82 2.55 -31.54
C GLY A 255 10.34 2.13 -31.55
N GLU A 256 9.74 1.80 -30.42
CA GLU A 256 8.29 1.58 -30.33
C GLU A 256 7.57 2.92 -30.16
N ARG A 257 7.16 3.52 -31.29
CA ARG A 257 6.23 4.65 -31.26
C ARG A 257 4.81 4.12 -31.08
N ALA A 258 4.03 4.83 -30.24
CA ALA A 258 2.61 4.59 -30.06
C ALA A 258 1.84 4.89 -31.33
#